data_fe2a4d5ca648a096dbaccbf1dbff22c4
#
_entry.id   fe2a4d5ca648a096dbaccbf1dbff22c4
#
_cell.length_a   1.000
_cell.length_b   1.000
_cell.length_c   1.000
_cell.angle_alpha   90.00
_cell.angle_beta   90.00
_cell.angle_gamma   90.00
#
_symmetry.space_group_name_H-M   'P 1'
#
loop_
_entity.id
_entity.type
_entity.pdbx_description
1 polymer ?
#
loop_
_entity_poly.entity_id
_entity_poly.type
_entity_poly.pdbx_seq_one_letter_code
_entity_poly.pdbx_strand_id
1 'polypeptide(L)'
;MQIIEIYKKFKECGTVTTDSRTLKGGEMFFALKGENFDGNEYALKALEAGAAYAVVNTDSEAAKSDDPRLVKVEDTLKTLQELARWHRSMTFVDGKPLTVVALTGTNGKTTTKELIRAVLSVKYNVTATEGNLNNSIGVPLTLLKINSDTQIAVVEMGASHPGDIKELVDIALPNYGLITNVGKAHLLGFGSFEGVMATKGELYDYLRRTSDKVFLNADNPYLCRMASERNLQSDPERPYSLVIPYGLDFQGYKVLPSDAENPYLRVCTDGGRTISTNLVGSYNADNVMAALAVGTNFGVSLEDAIWAIEAYVPSNNRSQMTKTGRNILIVDAYNANPSSMEVALNNLSSVVADAKVAMLGDMLELGEDSEKLHKEVVDRLVSMDLSLVCLVGKEFAKVCPQSEKMRSFETSDALAQWLAENPVDGATVLIKGSRGTRMEKVIPAL
;
A
#
# COMPACT_ATOMS: atom_id res chain seq x y z
N MET A 1 -3.04 32.13 -11.45
CA MET A 1 -4.43 31.77 -11.89
C MET A 1 -5.19 31.23 -10.68
N GLN A 2 -6.48 31.53 -10.54
CA GLN A 2 -7.28 31.00 -9.43
C GLN A 2 -7.62 29.52 -9.68
N ILE A 3 -7.75 28.71 -8.60
CA ILE A 3 -8.03 27.27 -8.70
C ILE A 3 -9.31 26.96 -9.48
N ILE A 4 -10.33 27.82 -9.40
CA ILE A 4 -11.59 27.68 -10.15
C ILE A 4 -11.37 27.70 -11.67
N GLU A 5 -10.45 28.54 -12.15
CA GLU A 5 -10.14 28.64 -13.58
C GLU A 5 -9.37 27.41 -14.05
N ILE A 6 -8.45 26.89 -13.22
CA ILE A 6 -7.71 25.65 -13.49
C ILE A 6 -8.68 24.48 -13.50
N TYR A 7 -9.65 24.45 -12.56
CA TYR A 7 -10.68 23.42 -12.51
C TYR A 7 -11.57 23.39 -13.76
N LYS A 8 -11.94 24.54 -14.30
CA LYS A 8 -12.69 24.60 -15.58
C LYS A 8 -11.88 23.93 -16.71
N LYS A 9 -10.59 24.27 -16.85
CA LYS A 9 -9.71 23.65 -17.84
C LYS A 9 -9.54 22.14 -17.60
N PHE A 10 -9.42 21.71 -16.33
CA PHE A 10 -9.42 20.29 -15.99
C PHE A 10 -10.72 19.59 -16.44
N LYS A 11 -11.89 20.21 -16.26
CA LYS A 11 -13.16 19.65 -16.71
C LYS A 11 -13.27 19.51 -18.25
N GLU A 12 -12.55 20.32 -19.00
CA GLU A 12 -12.42 20.18 -20.47
C GLU A 12 -11.56 18.96 -20.84
N CYS A 13 -10.47 18.71 -20.10
CA CYS A 13 -9.54 17.60 -20.32
C CYS A 13 -10.08 16.27 -19.79
N GLY A 14 -10.69 16.29 -18.61
CA GLY A 14 -11.16 15.11 -17.89
C GLY A 14 -10.06 14.26 -17.23
N THR A 15 -8.79 14.44 -17.62
CA THR A 15 -7.65 13.64 -17.16
C THR A 15 -6.42 14.50 -16.93
N VAL A 16 -5.56 14.04 -15.99
CA VAL A 16 -4.29 14.67 -15.64
C VAL A 16 -3.17 13.65 -15.78
N THR A 17 -2.01 14.09 -16.25
CA THR A 17 -0.76 13.31 -16.21
C THR A 17 0.40 14.16 -15.69
N THR A 18 1.37 13.51 -15.04
CA THR A 18 2.66 14.09 -14.64
C THR A 18 3.84 13.50 -15.42
N ASP A 19 3.57 12.54 -16.33
CA ASP A 19 4.58 11.90 -17.17
C ASP A 19 4.29 12.19 -18.64
N SER A 20 5.14 13.03 -19.26
CA SER A 20 5.01 13.42 -20.67
C SER A 20 5.13 12.26 -21.66
N ARG A 21 5.73 11.13 -21.25
CA ARG A 21 5.91 9.92 -22.08
C ARG A 21 4.63 9.11 -22.23
N THR A 22 3.66 9.31 -21.34
CA THR A 22 2.39 8.56 -21.29
C THR A 22 1.21 9.32 -21.87
N LEU A 23 1.44 10.50 -22.44
CA LEU A 23 0.42 11.32 -23.08
C LEU A 23 -0.27 10.55 -24.21
N LYS A 24 -1.61 10.62 -24.23
CA LYS A 24 -2.47 10.04 -25.27
C LYS A 24 -3.17 11.11 -26.12
N GLY A 25 -3.08 12.36 -25.68
CA GLY A 25 -3.72 13.53 -26.26
C GLY A 25 -4.95 13.99 -25.48
N GLY A 26 -5.03 15.30 -25.24
CA GLY A 26 -6.14 15.95 -24.55
C GLY A 26 -5.99 16.07 -23.02
N GLU A 27 -4.97 15.47 -22.39
CA GLU A 27 -4.74 15.57 -20.96
C GLU A 27 -4.23 16.95 -20.54
N MET A 28 -4.41 17.28 -19.27
CA MET A 28 -3.71 18.36 -18.58
C MET A 28 -2.40 17.82 -18.01
N PHE A 29 -1.25 18.29 -18.53
CA PHE A 29 0.07 17.90 -18.04
C PHE A 29 0.49 18.80 -16.87
N PHE A 30 0.91 18.20 -15.74
CA PHE A 30 1.50 18.91 -14.61
C PHE A 30 3.02 18.73 -14.61
N ALA A 31 3.74 19.82 -14.84
CA ALA A 31 5.19 19.86 -14.85
C ALA A 31 5.76 19.90 -13.42
N LEU A 32 5.82 18.76 -12.77
CA LEU A 32 6.31 18.66 -11.39
C LEU A 32 7.84 18.76 -11.33
N LYS A 33 8.37 19.41 -10.29
CA LYS A 33 9.79 19.50 -10.00
C LYS A 33 10.15 18.57 -8.84
N GLY A 34 11.13 17.72 -9.03
CA GLY A 34 11.74 16.86 -8.01
C GLY A 34 13.20 17.22 -7.75
N GLU A 35 13.86 16.50 -6.88
CA GLU A 35 15.27 16.76 -6.50
C GLU A 35 16.24 16.63 -7.70
N ASN A 36 16.01 15.64 -8.58
CA ASN A 36 16.88 15.30 -9.71
C ASN A 36 16.21 15.48 -11.07
N PHE A 37 15.05 16.15 -11.14
CA PHE A 37 14.24 16.23 -12.34
C PHE A 37 13.38 17.49 -12.31
N ASP A 38 13.33 18.22 -13.42
CA ASP A 38 12.44 19.36 -13.62
C ASP A 38 11.46 19.09 -14.78
N GLY A 39 10.19 18.83 -14.44
CA GLY A 39 9.12 18.60 -15.41
C GLY A 39 8.84 19.80 -16.30
N ASN A 40 9.20 21.03 -15.88
CA ASN A 40 8.98 22.24 -16.65
C ASN A 40 9.74 22.22 -18.00
N GLU A 41 10.88 21.54 -18.07
CA GLU A 41 11.65 21.39 -19.32
C GLU A 41 10.89 20.60 -20.40
N TYR A 42 9.89 19.84 -20.01
CA TYR A 42 9.09 19.00 -20.91
C TYR A 42 7.72 19.61 -21.25
N ALA A 43 7.37 20.75 -20.68
CA ALA A 43 6.02 21.32 -20.81
C ALA A 43 5.64 21.64 -22.27
N LEU A 44 6.54 22.30 -23.03
CA LEU A 44 6.28 22.62 -24.43
C LEU A 44 6.22 21.37 -25.31
N LYS A 45 7.09 20.38 -25.04
CA LYS A 45 7.04 19.07 -25.73
C LYS A 45 5.76 18.31 -25.41
N ALA A 46 5.23 18.42 -24.18
CA ALA A 46 3.96 17.83 -23.82
C ALA A 46 2.79 18.45 -24.60
N LEU A 47 2.82 19.78 -24.83
CA LEU A 47 1.84 20.47 -25.67
C LEU A 47 1.95 20.06 -27.14
N GLU A 48 3.17 19.86 -27.65
CA GLU A 48 3.42 19.34 -29.00
C GLU A 48 2.95 17.89 -29.16
N ALA A 49 3.09 17.08 -28.09
CA ALA A 49 2.63 15.69 -28.03
C ALA A 49 1.10 15.56 -27.82
N GLY A 50 0.37 16.69 -27.75
CA GLY A 50 -1.09 16.70 -27.72
C GLY A 50 -1.72 16.96 -26.36
N ALA A 51 -0.97 17.34 -25.33
CA ALA A 51 -1.57 17.83 -24.09
C ALA A 51 -2.46 19.06 -24.38
N ALA A 52 -3.65 19.09 -23.81
CA ALA A 52 -4.56 20.23 -23.97
C ALA A 52 -4.06 21.47 -23.23
N TYR A 53 -3.50 21.25 -22.05
CA TYR A 53 -2.88 22.28 -21.21
C TYR A 53 -1.62 21.74 -20.54
N ALA A 54 -0.66 22.62 -20.24
CA ALA A 54 0.50 22.31 -19.42
C ALA A 54 0.61 23.31 -18.26
N VAL A 55 0.58 22.79 -17.02
CA VAL A 55 0.74 23.58 -15.80
C VAL A 55 2.22 23.67 -15.46
N VAL A 56 2.76 24.88 -15.38
CA VAL A 56 4.19 25.16 -15.20
C VAL A 56 4.44 26.18 -14.09
N ASN A 57 5.62 26.11 -13.47
CA ASN A 57 6.05 27.12 -12.53
C ASN A 57 6.32 28.46 -13.21
N THR A 58 5.90 29.56 -12.60
CA THR A 58 6.08 30.93 -13.15
C THR A 58 7.53 31.33 -13.35
N ASP A 59 8.45 30.74 -12.61
CA ASP A 59 9.89 30.98 -12.66
C ASP A 59 10.62 30.08 -13.70
N SER A 60 9.90 29.19 -14.39
CA SER A 60 10.47 28.28 -15.39
C SER A 60 10.71 28.95 -16.75
N GLU A 61 11.64 28.38 -17.54
CA GLU A 61 11.85 28.81 -18.95
C GLU A 61 10.58 28.61 -19.79
N ALA A 62 9.84 27.53 -19.59
CA ALA A 62 8.59 27.27 -20.29
C ALA A 62 7.55 28.38 -20.07
N ALA A 63 7.56 29.02 -18.90
CA ALA A 63 6.64 30.12 -18.58
C ALA A 63 6.92 31.41 -19.39
N LYS A 64 8.07 31.54 -20.04
CA LYS A 64 8.38 32.66 -20.91
C LYS A 64 7.66 32.58 -22.28
N SER A 65 7.16 31.42 -22.65
CA SER A 65 6.38 31.22 -23.86
C SER A 65 5.00 31.88 -23.75
N ASP A 66 4.50 32.39 -24.87
CA ASP A 66 3.17 32.98 -25.03
C ASP A 66 2.10 31.96 -25.44
N ASP A 67 2.41 30.64 -25.42
CA ASP A 67 1.41 29.60 -25.74
C ASP A 67 0.22 29.70 -24.79
N PRO A 68 -1.02 29.92 -25.28
CA PRO A 68 -2.20 30.11 -24.44
C PRO A 68 -2.63 28.85 -23.67
N ARG A 69 -2.05 27.70 -24.02
CA ARG A 69 -2.29 26.43 -23.34
C ARG A 69 -1.42 26.28 -22.05
N LEU A 70 -0.45 27.18 -21.85
CA LEU A 70 0.34 27.21 -20.61
C LEU A 70 -0.47 27.80 -19.45
N VAL A 71 -0.53 27.06 -18.37
CA VAL A 71 -1.12 27.48 -17.09
C VAL A 71 0.01 27.78 -16.13
N LYS A 72 0.30 29.07 -15.93
CA LYS A 72 1.43 29.54 -15.09
C LYS A 72 1.00 29.65 -13.66
N VAL A 73 1.68 28.94 -12.73
CA VAL A 73 1.40 28.89 -11.28
C VAL A 73 2.68 29.06 -10.46
N GLU A 74 2.58 29.42 -9.20
CA GLU A 74 3.75 29.55 -8.31
C GLU A 74 4.37 28.18 -7.97
N ASP A 75 3.53 27.17 -7.71
CA ASP A 75 3.94 25.82 -7.34
C ASP A 75 3.00 24.80 -8.01
N THR A 76 3.56 24.00 -8.91
CA THR A 76 2.81 23.01 -9.67
C THR A 76 2.32 21.84 -8.80
N LEU A 77 3.09 21.40 -7.79
CA LEU A 77 2.68 20.34 -6.87
C LEU A 77 1.52 20.80 -5.98
N LYS A 78 1.66 21.96 -5.36
CA LYS A 78 0.60 22.54 -4.54
C LYS A 78 -0.66 22.79 -5.35
N THR A 79 -0.54 23.22 -6.59
CA THR A 79 -1.68 23.43 -7.50
C THR A 79 -2.35 22.08 -7.83
N LEU A 80 -1.59 21.01 -8.05
CA LEU A 80 -2.14 19.66 -8.26
C LEU A 80 -2.95 19.19 -7.04
N GLN A 81 -2.42 19.41 -5.85
CA GLN A 81 -3.07 19.06 -4.57
C GLN A 81 -4.36 19.87 -4.36
N GLU A 82 -4.31 21.17 -4.59
CA GLU A 82 -5.47 22.08 -4.47
C GLU A 82 -6.56 21.72 -5.51
N LEU A 83 -6.16 21.39 -6.75
CA LEU A 83 -7.08 20.94 -7.80
C LEU A 83 -7.78 19.65 -7.40
N ALA A 84 -7.05 18.68 -6.88
CA ALA A 84 -7.60 17.40 -6.43
C ALA A 84 -8.56 17.58 -5.26
N ARG A 85 -8.16 18.38 -4.26
CA ARG A 85 -9.02 18.73 -3.12
C ARG A 85 -10.29 19.43 -3.57
N TRP A 86 -10.18 20.39 -4.50
CA TRP A 86 -11.34 21.09 -5.05
C TRP A 86 -12.26 20.12 -5.79
N HIS A 87 -11.70 19.28 -6.66
CA HIS A 87 -12.46 18.27 -7.40
C HIS A 87 -13.22 17.33 -6.44
N ARG A 88 -12.53 16.82 -5.41
CA ARG A 88 -13.14 16.00 -4.35
C ARG A 88 -14.31 16.70 -3.67
N SER A 89 -14.14 17.98 -3.30
CA SER A 89 -15.18 18.75 -2.60
C SER A 89 -16.40 19.08 -3.46
N MET A 90 -16.23 19.12 -4.78
CA MET A 90 -17.29 19.40 -5.76
C MET A 90 -17.95 18.14 -6.31
N THR A 91 -17.56 16.95 -5.85
CA THR A 91 -18.13 15.68 -6.30
C THR A 91 -19.23 15.20 -5.35
N PHE A 92 -20.43 14.99 -5.89
CA PHE A 92 -21.60 14.53 -5.16
C PHE A 92 -22.19 13.29 -5.81
N VAL A 93 -22.72 12.39 -4.97
CA VAL A 93 -23.45 11.19 -5.36
C VAL A 93 -24.81 11.25 -4.69
N ASP A 94 -25.88 11.20 -5.46
CA ASP A 94 -27.28 11.31 -4.99
C ASP A 94 -27.50 12.52 -4.04
N GLY A 95 -26.89 13.66 -4.38
CA GLY A 95 -27.00 14.91 -3.62
C GLY A 95 -26.18 14.96 -2.32
N LYS A 96 -25.39 13.93 -2.02
CA LYS A 96 -24.47 13.88 -0.86
C LYS A 96 -23.02 13.97 -1.34
N PRO A 97 -22.11 14.55 -0.54
CA PRO A 97 -20.67 14.52 -0.86
C PRO A 97 -20.21 13.07 -1.10
N LEU A 98 -19.38 12.86 -2.13
CA LEU A 98 -18.81 11.55 -2.42
C LEU A 98 -18.19 10.93 -1.17
N THR A 99 -18.44 9.67 -0.91
CA THR A 99 -17.81 8.94 0.18
C THR A 99 -16.35 8.58 -0.16
N VAL A 100 -15.44 8.93 0.74
CA VAL A 100 -14.02 8.57 0.65
C VAL A 100 -13.63 7.75 1.87
N VAL A 101 -13.12 6.54 1.63
CA VAL A 101 -12.53 5.66 2.63
C VAL A 101 -11.02 5.76 2.52
N ALA A 102 -10.35 6.36 3.51
CA ALA A 102 -8.90 6.46 3.56
C ALA A 102 -8.30 5.32 4.36
N LEU A 103 -7.11 4.85 3.96
CA LEU A 103 -6.38 3.89 4.76
C LEU A 103 -4.88 4.17 4.78
N THR A 104 -4.28 3.96 5.94
CA THR A 104 -2.84 3.98 6.15
C THR A 104 -2.41 2.79 7.00
N GLY A 105 -1.13 2.69 7.32
CA GLY A 105 -0.55 1.67 8.18
C GLY A 105 0.88 1.34 7.77
N THR A 106 1.53 0.51 8.54
CA THR A 106 2.88 0.06 8.22
C THR A 106 2.85 -1.00 7.12
N ASN A 107 2.13 -2.09 7.34
CA ASN A 107 2.01 -3.21 6.42
C ASN A 107 0.55 -3.45 6.02
N GLY A 108 0.33 -4.17 4.92
CA GLY A 108 -1.01 -4.60 4.49
C GLY A 108 -1.86 -3.54 3.78
N LYS A 109 -1.45 -2.29 3.70
CA LYS A 109 -2.23 -1.19 3.07
C LYS A 109 -2.80 -1.56 1.70
N THR A 110 -1.94 -1.93 0.77
CA THR A 110 -2.37 -2.22 -0.61
C THR A 110 -3.26 -3.45 -0.68
N THR A 111 -2.94 -4.52 0.07
CA THR A 111 -3.79 -5.72 0.13
C THR A 111 -5.17 -5.38 0.70
N THR A 112 -5.23 -4.63 1.81
CA THR A 112 -6.49 -4.17 2.40
C THR A 112 -7.28 -3.30 1.43
N LYS A 113 -6.62 -2.35 0.75
CA LYS A 113 -7.24 -1.49 -0.26
C LYS A 113 -7.86 -2.31 -1.41
N GLU A 114 -7.13 -3.29 -1.93
CA GLU A 114 -7.63 -4.12 -3.03
C GLU A 114 -8.80 -5.03 -2.58
N LEU A 115 -8.74 -5.59 -1.37
CA LEU A 115 -9.84 -6.36 -0.80
C LEU A 115 -11.08 -5.48 -0.58
N ILE A 116 -10.92 -4.28 0.01
CA ILE A 116 -12.01 -3.32 0.18
C ILE A 116 -12.61 -2.94 -1.18
N ARG A 117 -11.75 -2.66 -2.17
CA ARG A 117 -12.20 -2.37 -3.53
C ARG A 117 -13.00 -3.54 -4.11
N ALA A 118 -12.50 -4.77 -4.02
CA ALA A 118 -13.19 -5.95 -4.52
C ALA A 118 -14.58 -6.12 -3.89
N VAL A 119 -14.66 -6.02 -2.56
CA VAL A 119 -15.92 -6.13 -1.81
C VAL A 119 -16.91 -5.02 -2.17
N LEU A 120 -16.46 -3.76 -2.16
CA LEU A 120 -17.34 -2.63 -2.49
C LEU A 120 -17.79 -2.66 -3.95
N SER A 121 -16.96 -3.17 -4.87
CA SER A 121 -17.29 -3.24 -6.30
C SER A 121 -18.41 -4.22 -6.64
N VAL A 122 -18.83 -5.07 -5.71
CA VAL A 122 -20.04 -5.89 -5.86
C VAL A 122 -21.29 -5.03 -5.97
N LYS A 123 -21.27 -3.85 -5.34
CA LYS A 123 -22.46 -2.98 -5.24
C LYS A 123 -22.26 -1.58 -5.80
N TYR A 124 -21.04 -1.09 -5.86
CA TYR A 124 -20.71 0.29 -6.17
C TYR A 124 -19.67 0.41 -7.29
N ASN A 125 -19.70 1.52 -8.02
CA ASN A 125 -18.58 1.93 -8.86
C ASN A 125 -17.49 2.57 -7.99
N VAL A 126 -16.36 1.88 -7.85
CA VAL A 126 -15.29 2.25 -6.92
C VAL A 126 -14.08 2.80 -7.66
N THR A 127 -13.66 4.01 -7.31
CA THR A 127 -12.33 4.54 -7.67
C THR A 127 -11.36 4.26 -6.52
N ALA A 128 -10.22 3.63 -6.79
CA ALA A 128 -9.22 3.31 -5.77
C ALA A 128 -7.81 3.70 -6.19
N THR A 129 -6.93 3.94 -5.21
CA THR A 129 -5.51 4.16 -5.45
C THR A 129 -4.92 3.02 -6.27
N GLU A 130 -4.28 3.34 -7.39
CA GLU A 130 -3.59 2.37 -8.24
C GLU A 130 -2.12 2.26 -7.86
N GLY A 131 -1.59 1.03 -7.88
CA GLY A 131 -0.19 0.77 -7.59
C GLY A 131 0.25 1.33 -6.22
N ASN A 132 1.24 2.21 -6.25
CA ASN A 132 1.82 2.91 -5.09
C ASN A 132 1.56 4.42 -5.10
N LEU A 133 0.51 4.88 -5.77
CA LEU A 133 0.12 6.31 -5.84
C LEU A 133 -0.48 6.79 -4.51
N ASN A 134 0.28 6.67 -3.43
CA ASN A 134 -0.17 6.88 -2.06
C ASN A 134 0.56 8.02 -1.31
N ASN A 135 1.31 8.86 -2.04
CA ASN A 135 2.06 10.00 -1.52
C ASN A 135 1.44 11.34 -1.95
N SER A 136 2.14 12.44 -1.71
CA SER A 136 1.74 13.84 -2.01
C SER A 136 1.45 14.13 -3.50
N ILE A 137 1.88 13.26 -4.41
CA ILE A 137 1.56 13.30 -5.85
C ILE A 137 0.46 12.28 -6.18
N GLY A 138 0.60 11.07 -5.67
CA GLY A 138 -0.27 9.95 -6.02
C GLY A 138 -1.70 10.07 -5.50
N VAL A 139 -1.90 10.59 -4.29
CA VAL A 139 -3.24 10.85 -3.73
C VAL A 139 -4.01 11.87 -4.58
N PRO A 140 -3.44 13.05 -4.94
CA PRO A 140 -4.07 13.95 -5.91
C PRO A 140 -4.45 13.26 -7.23
N LEU A 141 -3.54 12.50 -7.83
CA LEU A 141 -3.82 11.79 -9.08
C LEU A 141 -4.94 10.75 -8.94
N THR A 142 -5.03 10.08 -7.79
CA THR A 142 -6.13 9.16 -7.49
C THR A 142 -7.48 9.90 -7.44
N LEU A 143 -7.51 11.05 -6.75
CA LEU A 143 -8.73 11.85 -6.63
C LEU A 143 -9.19 12.44 -7.97
N LEU A 144 -8.25 12.86 -8.81
CA LEU A 144 -8.56 13.42 -10.14
C LEU A 144 -9.05 12.36 -11.15
N LYS A 145 -8.97 11.06 -10.82
CA LYS A 145 -9.64 9.97 -11.58
C LYS A 145 -11.12 9.80 -11.23
N ILE A 146 -11.59 10.41 -10.17
CA ILE A 146 -13.00 10.40 -9.79
C ILE A 146 -13.80 11.06 -10.90
N ASN A 147 -14.85 10.39 -11.35
CA ASN A 147 -15.74 10.84 -12.42
C ASN A 147 -17.21 10.74 -11.99
N SER A 148 -18.14 11.01 -12.92
CA SER A 148 -19.59 10.96 -12.66
C SER A 148 -20.12 9.60 -12.21
N ASP A 149 -19.42 8.52 -12.56
CA ASP A 149 -19.84 7.15 -12.26
C ASP A 149 -19.31 6.67 -10.90
N THR A 150 -18.29 7.35 -10.35
CA THR A 150 -17.71 7.00 -9.06
C THR A 150 -18.69 7.22 -7.92
N GLN A 151 -19.00 6.15 -7.18
CA GLN A 151 -19.88 6.19 -6.02
C GLN A 151 -19.13 6.17 -4.68
N ILE A 152 -17.98 5.50 -4.62
CA ILE A 152 -17.08 5.45 -3.45
C ILE A 152 -15.64 5.56 -3.93
N ALA A 153 -14.81 6.31 -3.21
CA ALA A 153 -13.38 6.33 -3.43
C ALA A 153 -12.63 5.64 -2.27
N VAL A 154 -11.62 4.81 -2.58
CA VAL A 154 -10.75 4.15 -1.61
C VAL A 154 -9.33 4.66 -1.79
N VAL A 155 -8.83 5.43 -0.81
CA VAL A 155 -7.56 6.18 -0.93
C VAL A 155 -6.53 5.62 0.03
N GLU A 156 -5.49 4.99 -0.51
CA GLU A 156 -4.32 4.54 0.25
C GLU A 156 -3.39 5.74 0.52
N MET A 157 -2.92 5.87 1.78
CA MET A 157 -2.04 6.93 2.24
C MET A 157 -0.75 6.36 2.80
N GLY A 158 0.36 6.62 2.12
CA GLY A 158 1.72 6.31 2.56
C GLY A 158 2.30 7.44 3.40
N ALA A 159 3.25 7.11 4.27
CA ALA A 159 4.02 8.11 5.00
C ALA A 159 5.41 7.58 5.33
N SER A 160 6.39 8.46 5.32
CA SER A 160 7.78 8.24 5.71
C SER A 160 8.28 9.28 6.73
N HIS A 161 7.56 10.40 6.90
CA HIS A 161 7.90 11.48 7.83
C HIS A 161 6.66 11.95 8.61
N PRO A 162 6.85 12.58 9.79
CA PRO A 162 5.78 13.26 10.51
C PRO A 162 5.11 14.33 9.64
N GLY A 163 3.77 14.40 9.69
CA GLY A 163 2.98 15.33 8.90
C GLY A 163 2.52 14.82 7.54
N ASP A 164 3.11 13.72 7.02
CA ASP A 164 2.73 13.18 5.70
C ASP A 164 1.25 12.79 5.64
N ILE A 165 0.74 12.08 6.65
CA ILE A 165 -0.68 11.68 6.67
C ILE A 165 -1.58 12.89 6.81
N LYS A 166 -1.17 13.88 7.62
CA LYS A 166 -1.92 15.13 7.79
C LYS A 166 -2.09 15.86 6.45
N GLU A 167 -1.03 15.97 5.65
CA GLU A 167 -1.11 16.56 4.30
C GLU A 167 -2.12 15.78 3.43
N LEU A 168 -2.01 14.45 3.40
CA LEU A 168 -2.85 13.62 2.54
C LEU A 168 -4.33 13.63 2.93
N VAL A 169 -4.67 13.65 4.22
CA VAL A 169 -6.07 13.75 4.66
C VAL A 169 -6.67 15.14 4.39
N ASP A 170 -5.86 16.20 4.47
CA ASP A 170 -6.29 17.55 4.13
C ASP A 170 -6.57 17.73 2.62
N ILE A 171 -5.97 16.87 1.76
CA ILE A 171 -6.25 16.80 0.33
C ILE A 171 -7.47 15.92 0.04
N ALA A 172 -7.49 14.69 0.61
CA ALA A 172 -8.48 13.68 0.28
C ALA A 172 -9.84 13.90 0.97
N LEU A 173 -9.88 14.63 2.08
CA LEU A 173 -11.09 14.91 2.87
C LEU A 173 -11.93 13.63 3.12
N PRO A 174 -11.36 12.60 3.77
CA PRO A 174 -12.04 11.31 3.96
C PRO A 174 -13.20 11.40 4.94
N ASN A 175 -14.25 10.58 4.71
CA ASN A 175 -15.39 10.42 5.62
C ASN A 175 -15.27 9.17 6.48
N TYR A 176 -14.44 8.23 6.06
CA TYR A 176 -14.12 6.99 6.75
C TYR A 176 -12.63 6.76 6.69
N GLY A 177 -12.09 6.10 7.69
CA GLY A 177 -10.69 5.70 7.64
C GLY A 177 -10.35 4.54 8.53
N LEU A 178 -9.23 3.90 8.21
CA LEU A 178 -8.66 2.83 9.02
C LEU A 178 -7.13 2.88 9.01
N ILE A 179 -6.53 2.34 10.07
CA ILE A 179 -5.10 2.05 10.13
C ILE A 179 -4.97 0.53 10.15
N THR A 180 -4.27 -0.07 9.19
CA THR A 180 -4.13 -1.53 9.12
C THR A 180 -3.35 -2.08 10.30
N ASN A 181 -2.20 -1.50 10.58
CA ASN A 181 -1.35 -1.77 11.74
C ASN A 181 -0.27 -0.69 11.90
N VAL A 182 0.45 -0.75 13.01
CA VAL A 182 1.68 0.00 13.25
C VAL A 182 2.83 -0.97 13.54
N GLY A 183 4.01 -0.70 13.00
CA GLY A 183 5.19 -1.54 13.11
C GLY A 183 6.47 -0.77 12.81
N LYS A 184 7.63 -1.37 13.04
CA LYS A 184 8.93 -0.77 12.78
C LYS A 184 9.17 -0.68 11.27
N ALA A 185 8.99 0.50 10.69
CA ALA A 185 9.28 0.82 9.29
C ALA A 185 9.62 2.29 9.15
N HIS A 186 10.43 2.66 8.15
CA HIS A 186 10.87 4.03 7.87
C HIS A 186 11.41 4.74 9.12
N LEU A 187 12.16 4.01 9.98
CA LEU A 187 12.64 4.53 11.26
C LEU A 187 13.57 5.74 11.09
N LEU A 188 14.28 5.81 9.96
CA LEU A 188 15.09 6.98 9.63
C LEU A 188 14.25 8.26 9.55
N GLY A 189 13.07 8.20 8.91
CA GLY A 189 12.20 9.36 8.75
C GLY A 189 11.32 9.66 9.96
N PHE A 190 10.83 8.62 10.65
CA PHE A 190 9.96 8.78 11.82
C PHE A 190 10.71 8.94 13.16
N GLY A 191 11.99 8.60 13.20
CA GLY A 191 12.84 8.66 14.39
C GLY A 191 12.61 7.54 15.40
N SER A 192 11.36 7.07 15.57
CA SER A 192 11.02 6.01 16.55
C SER A 192 9.71 5.29 16.18
N PHE A 193 9.40 4.21 16.89
CA PHE A 193 8.12 3.52 16.78
C PHE A 193 6.94 4.42 17.22
N GLU A 194 7.14 5.24 18.25
CA GLU A 194 6.17 6.26 18.68
C GLU A 194 5.94 7.31 17.58
N GLY A 195 6.98 7.68 16.84
CA GLY A 195 6.87 8.55 15.66
C GLY A 195 6.01 7.94 14.56
N VAL A 196 6.14 6.62 14.31
CA VAL A 196 5.25 5.88 13.41
C VAL A 196 3.80 5.96 13.89
N MET A 197 3.55 5.68 15.19
CA MET A 197 2.19 5.74 15.78
C MET A 197 1.60 7.14 15.70
N ALA A 198 2.37 8.17 16.02
CA ALA A 198 1.94 9.56 15.96
C ALA A 198 1.52 9.95 14.53
N THR A 199 2.39 9.69 13.55
CA THR A 199 2.12 10.04 12.14
C THR A 199 0.92 9.28 11.57
N LYS A 200 0.83 7.96 11.78
CA LYS A 200 -0.36 7.20 11.32
C LYS A 200 -1.63 7.68 12.03
N GLY A 201 -1.51 8.07 13.30
CA GLY A 201 -2.60 8.63 14.11
C GLY A 201 -3.16 9.94 13.61
N GLU A 202 -2.45 10.68 12.75
CA GLU A 202 -2.95 11.92 12.10
C GLU A 202 -4.25 11.67 11.31
N LEU A 203 -4.46 10.44 10.77
CA LEU A 203 -5.73 10.03 10.18
C LEU A 203 -6.87 10.02 11.23
N TYR A 204 -6.61 9.46 12.40
CA TYR A 204 -7.58 9.45 13.49
C TYR A 204 -7.87 10.86 14.01
N ASP A 205 -6.84 11.72 14.11
CA ASP A 205 -6.99 13.11 14.51
C ASP A 205 -7.90 13.89 13.54
N TYR A 206 -7.73 13.65 12.22
CA TYR A 206 -8.58 14.25 11.20
C TYR A 206 -10.04 13.78 11.35
N LEU A 207 -10.30 12.48 11.37
CA LEU A 207 -11.65 11.91 11.44
C LEU A 207 -12.38 12.30 12.72
N ARG A 208 -11.66 12.38 13.86
CA ARG A 208 -12.21 12.91 15.09
C ARG A 208 -12.65 14.38 14.95
N ARG A 209 -11.80 15.22 14.36
CA ARG A 209 -12.06 16.65 14.17
C ARG A 209 -13.28 16.91 13.29
N THR A 210 -13.46 16.09 12.26
CA THR A 210 -14.57 16.20 11.31
C THR A 210 -15.81 15.40 11.74
N SER A 211 -15.75 14.66 12.85
CA SER A 211 -16.81 13.76 13.33
C SER A 211 -17.15 12.65 12.34
N ASP A 212 -16.15 12.19 11.59
CA ASP A 212 -16.23 11.10 10.63
C ASP A 212 -15.88 9.74 11.26
N LYS A 213 -16.03 8.64 10.53
CA LYS A 213 -16.00 7.27 11.06
C LYS A 213 -14.61 6.64 10.98
N VAL A 214 -14.27 5.85 12.01
CA VAL A 214 -13.05 5.04 12.08
C VAL A 214 -13.41 3.57 12.11
N PHE A 215 -12.90 2.77 11.17
CA PHE A 215 -12.86 1.32 11.31
C PHE A 215 -11.65 0.95 12.18
N LEU A 216 -11.89 0.37 13.33
CA LEU A 216 -10.86 0.04 14.34
C LEU A 216 -10.70 -1.46 14.48
N ASN A 217 -9.50 -1.99 14.21
CA ASN A 217 -9.17 -3.36 14.60
C ASN A 217 -9.09 -3.45 16.13
N ALA A 218 -10.13 -4.03 16.74
CA ALA A 218 -10.29 -4.14 18.17
C ALA A 218 -9.33 -5.16 18.83
N ASP A 219 -8.75 -6.06 18.02
CA ASP A 219 -7.77 -7.05 18.47
C ASP A 219 -6.34 -6.48 18.49
N ASN A 220 -6.13 -5.30 17.91
CA ASN A 220 -4.80 -4.68 17.85
C ASN A 220 -4.61 -3.68 19.02
N PRO A 221 -3.78 -4.02 20.04
CA PRO A 221 -3.63 -3.20 21.23
C PRO A 221 -3.05 -1.81 20.97
N TYR A 222 -2.18 -1.68 19.95
CA TYR A 222 -1.61 -0.37 19.58
C TYR A 222 -2.67 0.53 18.98
N LEU A 223 -3.52 -0.01 18.08
CA LEU A 223 -4.59 0.78 17.46
C LEU A 223 -5.66 1.17 18.47
N CYS A 224 -6.02 0.25 19.38
CA CYS A 224 -6.92 0.55 20.49
C CYS A 224 -6.37 1.65 21.41
N ARG A 225 -5.07 1.58 21.75
CA ARG A 225 -4.39 2.63 22.51
C ARG A 225 -4.43 3.97 21.78
N MET A 226 -4.06 3.99 20.49
CA MET A 226 -4.07 5.21 19.66
C MET A 226 -5.47 5.84 19.58
N ALA A 227 -6.51 5.02 19.47
CA ALA A 227 -7.91 5.47 19.45
C ALA A 227 -8.33 6.03 20.82
N SER A 228 -7.99 5.35 21.90
CA SER A 228 -8.29 5.77 23.30
C SER A 228 -7.62 7.10 23.64
N GLU A 229 -6.34 7.27 23.33
CA GLU A 229 -5.59 8.53 23.54
C GLU A 229 -6.23 9.71 22.82
N ARG A 230 -6.98 9.45 21.76
CA ARG A 230 -7.72 10.45 20.95
C ARG A 230 -9.20 10.56 21.32
N ASN A 231 -9.64 9.89 22.39
CA ASN A 231 -11.05 9.81 22.79
C ASN A 231 -11.98 9.30 21.66
N LEU A 232 -11.47 8.42 20.80
CA LEU A 232 -12.25 7.65 19.84
C LEU A 232 -12.66 6.35 20.55
N GLN A 233 -13.82 6.34 21.18
CA GLN A 233 -14.36 5.15 21.85
C GLN A 233 -15.58 4.64 21.11
N SER A 234 -15.70 3.33 21.00
CA SER A 234 -16.93 2.68 20.61
C SER A 234 -17.87 2.75 21.81
N ASP A 235 -18.99 3.40 21.66
CA ASP A 235 -20.07 3.37 22.64
C ASP A 235 -21.27 2.70 21.96
N PRO A 236 -21.56 1.42 22.29
CA PRO A 236 -22.67 0.68 21.68
C PRO A 236 -24.04 1.31 21.98
N GLU A 237 -24.13 2.11 23.04
CA GLU A 237 -25.37 2.79 23.45
C GLU A 237 -25.55 4.16 22.74
N ARG A 238 -24.50 4.65 22.08
CA ARG A 238 -24.57 5.91 21.32
C ARG A 238 -24.70 5.65 19.83
N PRO A 239 -25.86 5.98 19.22
CA PRO A 239 -26.10 5.80 17.78
C PRO A 239 -25.15 6.64 16.89
N TYR A 240 -24.31 7.48 17.51
CA TYR A 240 -23.34 8.37 16.85
C TYR A 240 -21.87 8.01 17.17
N SER A 241 -21.60 6.76 17.60
CA SER A 241 -20.21 6.32 17.79
C SER A 241 -19.40 6.57 16.50
N LEU A 242 -18.21 7.18 16.67
CA LEU A 242 -17.28 7.40 15.57
C LEU A 242 -16.51 6.12 15.20
N VAL A 243 -16.54 5.10 16.04
CA VAL A 243 -15.79 3.85 15.87
C VAL A 243 -16.70 2.72 15.41
N ILE A 244 -16.26 2.03 14.38
CA ILE A 244 -16.80 0.78 13.84
C ILE A 244 -15.76 -0.29 14.13
N PRO A 245 -15.92 -1.09 15.23
CA PRO A 245 -14.94 -2.09 15.59
C PRO A 245 -15.00 -3.30 14.66
N TYR A 246 -13.85 -3.92 14.41
CA TYR A 246 -13.70 -5.21 13.75
C TYR A 246 -12.49 -5.96 14.29
N GLY A 247 -12.40 -7.25 14.02
CA GLY A 247 -11.26 -8.09 14.38
C GLY A 247 -11.63 -9.56 14.32
N LEU A 248 -10.66 -10.44 14.30
CA LEU A 248 -10.88 -11.91 14.32
C LEU A 248 -11.53 -12.34 15.64
N ASP A 249 -10.85 -12.07 16.76
CA ASP A 249 -11.33 -12.44 18.09
C ASP A 249 -12.59 -11.65 18.48
N PHE A 250 -12.64 -10.36 18.09
CA PHE A 250 -13.81 -9.50 18.31
C PHE A 250 -15.09 -10.08 17.69
N GLN A 251 -14.99 -10.74 16.52
CA GLN A 251 -16.11 -11.34 15.81
C GLN A 251 -16.21 -12.87 16.03
N GLY A 252 -15.33 -13.46 16.82
CA GLY A 252 -15.30 -14.90 17.06
C GLY A 252 -14.81 -15.73 15.87
N TYR A 253 -14.12 -15.11 14.92
CA TYR A 253 -13.57 -15.77 13.75
C TYR A 253 -12.21 -16.40 14.06
N LYS A 254 -11.82 -17.43 13.32
CA LYS A 254 -10.57 -18.15 13.54
C LYS A 254 -9.82 -18.41 12.25
N VAL A 255 -8.52 -18.21 12.28
CA VAL A 255 -7.64 -18.66 11.18
C VAL A 255 -7.51 -20.18 11.26
N LEU A 256 -7.78 -20.87 10.16
CA LEU A 256 -7.54 -22.29 10.04
C LEU A 256 -6.08 -22.56 9.68
N PRO A 257 -5.48 -23.64 10.18
CA PRO A 257 -4.12 -24.02 9.81
C PRO A 257 -3.97 -24.18 8.29
N SER A 258 -2.85 -23.71 7.75
CA SER A 258 -2.45 -24.02 6.37
C SER A 258 -1.71 -25.37 6.33
N ASP A 259 -1.88 -26.10 5.23
CA ASP A 259 -1.22 -27.37 4.97
C ASP A 259 -0.79 -27.44 3.49
N ALA A 260 -0.18 -28.55 3.07
CA ALA A 260 0.32 -28.73 1.69
C ALA A 260 -0.80 -28.69 0.64
N GLU A 261 -2.02 -29.13 0.99
CA GLU A 261 -3.19 -29.11 0.10
C GLU A 261 -3.87 -27.75 0.10
N ASN A 262 -3.80 -27.03 1.24
CA ASN A 262 -4.45 -25.72 1.47
C ASN A 262 -3.43 -24.68 1.97
N PRO A 263 -2.53 -24.20 1.13
CA PRO A 263 -1.45 -23.28 1.53
C PRO A 263 -1.93 -21.83 1.74
N TYR A 264 -3.15 -21.54 1.31
CA TYR A 264 -3.73 -20.21 1.40
C TYR A 264 -4.42 -19.96 2.74
N LEU A 265 -4.55 -18.67 3.08
CA LEU A 265 -5.31 -18.24 4.25
C LEU A 265 -6.77 -18.69 4.14
N ARG A 266 -7.22 -19.37 5.19
CA ARG A 266 -8.63 -19.71 5.40
C ARG A 266 -9.08 -19.14 6.77
N VAL A 267 -10.24 -18.50 6.78
CA VAL A 267 -10.84 -17.92 7.99
C VAL A 267 -12.20 -18.58 8.21
N CYS A 268 -12.41 -19.18 9.37
CA CYS A 268 -13.69 -19.73 9.78
C CYS A 268 -14.47 -18.67 10.56
N THR A 269 -15.70 -18.37 10.14
CA THR A 269 -16.61 -17.49 10.87
C THR A 269 -17.16 -18.20 12.10
N ASP A 270 -17.77 -17.46 13.03
CA ASP A 270 -18.43 -18.05 14.22
C ASP A 270 -19.60 -18.98 13.84
N GLY A 271 -20.28 -18.70 12.72
CA GLY A 271 -21.32 -19.55 12.12
C GLY A 271 -20.79 -20.78 11.36
N GLY A 272 -19.48 -21.06 11.37
CA GLY A 272 -18.86 -22.23 10.74
C GLY A 272 -18.62 -22.11 9.23
N ARG A 273 -18.93 -20.97 8.58
CA ARG A 273 -18.58 -20.71 7.19
C ARG A 273 -17.07 -20.51 7.05
N THR A 274 -16.43 -21.22 6.14
CA THR A 274 -15.03 -20.99 5.80
C THR A 274 -14.91 -20.03 4.65
N ILE A 275 -14.10 -18.98 4.83
CA ILE A 275 -13.66 -18.03 3.80
C ILE A 275 -12.32 -18.55 3.27
N SER A 276 -12.29 -18.99 2.02
CA SER A 276 -11.10 -19.56 1.37
C SER A 276 -10.49 -18.53 0.43
N THR A 277 -9.37 -17.93 0.82
CA THR A 277 -8.74 -16.86 0.05
C THR A 277 -7.63 -17.38 -0.88
N ASN A 278 -7.15 -16.52 -1.79
CA ASN A 278 -5.92 -16.75 -2.58
C ASN A 278 -4.72 -15.99 -1.97
N LEU A 279 -4.79 -15.59 -0.71
CA LEU A 279 -3.73 -14.90 0.02
C LEU A 279 -2.89 -15.89 0.80
N VAL A 280 -1.59 -15.65 0.88
CA VAL A 280 -0.66 -16.47 1.68
C VAL A 280 -0.35 -15.75 2.98
N GLY A 281 -0.36 -16.52 4.08
CA GLY A 281 0.00 -16.05 5.42
C GLY A 281 -1.18 -15.57 6.26
N SER A 282 -1.19 -16.04 7.51
CA SER A 282 -2.25 -15.74 8.50
C SER A 282 -2.40 -14.24 8.81
N TYR A 283 -1.34 -13.45 8.64
CA TYR A 283 -1.35 -12.01 8.84
C TYR A 283 -2.29 -11.25 7.88
N ASN A 284 -2.72 -11.89 6.79
CA ASN A 284 -3.73 -11.31 5.90
C ASN A 284 -5.15 -11.44 6.46
N ALA A 285 -5.35 -12.16 7.55
CA ALA A 285 -6.66 -12.27 8.18
C ALA A 285 -7.20 -10.90 8.62
N ASP A 286 -6.37 -10.04 9.22
CA ASP A 286 -6.77 -8.67 9.57
C ASP A 286 -7.18 -7.84 8.35
N ASN A 287 -6.51 -8.04 7.20
CA ASN A 287 -6.85 -7.36 5.95
C ASN A 287 -8.23 -7.83 5.43
N VAL A 288 -8.52 -9.13 5.55
CA VAL A 288 -9.82 -9.73 5.23
C VAL A 288 -10.91 -9.17 6.15
N MET A 289 -10.67 -9.13 7.46
CA MET A 289 -11.63 -8.61 8.44
C MET A 289 -11.94 -7.13 8.19
N ALA A 290 -10.93 -6.32 7.87
CA ALA A 290 -11.12 -4.92 7.49
C ALA A 290 -12.02 -4.77 6.25
N ALA A 291 -11.83 -5.60 5.22
CA ALA A 291 -12.63 -5.57 4.02
C ALA A 291 -14.09 -5.99 4.27
N LEU A 292 -14.30 -7.02 5.09
CA LEU A 292 -15.65 -7.43 5.53
C LEU A 292 -16.34 -6.31 6.30
N ALA A 293 -15.66 -5.68 7.26
CA ALA A 293 -16.22 -4.60 8.06
C ALA A 293 -16.61 -3.39 7.21
N VAL A 294 -15.75 -3.00 6.26
CA VAL A 294 -16.06 -1.91 5.33
C VAL A 294 -17.23 -2.28 4.43
N GLY A 295 -17.21 -3.45 3.79
CA GLY A 295 -18.27 -3.89 2.89
C GLY A 295 -19.65 -3.94 3.57
N THR A 296 -19.73 -4.59 4.74
CA THR A 296 -20.99 -4.72 5.48
C THR A 296 -21.52 -3.38 5.98
N ASN A 297 -20.63 -2.46 6.41
CA ASN A 297 -21.02 -1.10 6.78
C ASN A 297 -21.67 -0.32 5.61
N PHE A 298 -21.23 -0.58 4.38
CA PHE A 298 -21.82 0.01 3.18
C PHE A 298 -22.97 -0.85 2.59
N GLY A 299 -23.41 -1.87 3.31
CA GLY A 299 -24.58 -2.68 2.94
C GLY A 299 -24.31 -3.66 1.80
N VAL A 300 -23.06 -4.10 1.61
CA VAL A 300 -22.75 -5.34 0.90
C VAL A 300 -23.13 -6.50 1.83
N SER A 301 -23.83 -7.51 1.32
CA SER A 301 -24.15 -8.68 2.14
C SER A 301 -22.87 -9.42 2.55
N LEU A 302 -22.90 -10.12 3.70
CA LEU A 302 -21.75 -10.90 4.16
C LEU A 302 -21.37 -11.96 3.12
N GLU A 303 -22.34 -12.62 2.49
CA GLU A 303 -22.11 -13.64 1.46
C GLU A 303 -21.43 -13.04 0.21
N ASP A 304 -21.91 -11.90 -0.27
CA ASP A 304 -21.30 -11.21 -1.41
C ASP A 304 -19.88 -10.70 -1.08
N ALA A 305 -19.67 -10.22 0.15
CA ALA A 305 -18.35 -9.79 0.60
C ALA A 305 -17.37 -10.97 0.68
N ILE A 306 -17.81 -12.11 1.21
CA ILE A 306 -17.03 -13.36 1.23
C ILE A 306 -16.71 -13.79 -0.21
N TRP A 307 -17.71 -13.84 -1.09
CA TRP A 307 -17.50 -14.22 -2.47
C TRP A 307 -16.45 -13.33 -3.18
N ALA A 308 -16.51 -12.03 -2.97
CA ALA A 308 -15.55 -11.09 -3.54
C ALA A 308 -14.11 -11.31 -3.02
N ILE A 309 -13.98 -11.62 -1.74
CA ILE A 309 -12.69 -11.94 -1.10
C ILE A 309 -12.12 -13.26 -1.64
N GLU A 310 -12.94 -14.30 -1.77
CA GLU A 310 -12.55 -15.61 -2.32
C GLU A 310 -12.15 -15.50 -3.79
N ALA A 311 -12.78 -14.62 -4.56
CA ALA A 311 -12.46 -14.37 -5.97
C ALA A 311 -11.21 -13.50 -6.17
N TYR A 312 -10.77 -12.76 -5.14
CA TYR A 312 -9.61 -11.88 -5.26
C TYR A 312 -8.31 -12.67 -5.39
N VAL A 313 -7.54 -12.40 -6.46
CA VAL A 313 -6.21 -12.96 -6.70
C VAL A 313 -5.18 -11.84 -6.64
N PRO A 314 -4.18 -11.90 -5.75
CA PRO A 314 -3.11 -10.90 -5.69
C PRO A 314 -2.24 -10.94 -6.95
N SER A 315 -1.89 -9.78 -7.51
CA SER A 315 -1.16 -9.65 -8.77
C SER A 315 0.08 -8.76 -8.73
N ASN A 316 0.49 -8.30 -7.54
CA ASN A 316 1.47 -7.23 -7.39
C ASN A 316 2.69 -7.61 -6.53
N ASN A 317 3.13 -8.85 -6.60
CA ASN A 317 4.25 -9.40 -5.81
C ASN A 317 4.09 -9.22 -4.29
N ARG A 318 2.85 -9.28 -3.80
CA ARG A 318 2.53 -9.18 -2.37
C ARG A 318 1.73 -10.40 -1.94
N SER A 319 2.28 -11.17 -1.00
CA SER A 319 1.63 -12.39 -0.47
C SER A 319 1.12 -13.32 -1.58
N GLN A 320 1.83 -13.38 -2.69
CA GLN A 320 1.45 -14.15 -3.87
C GLN A 320 2.15 -15.50 -3.84
N MET A 321 1.39 -16.56 -4.09
CA MET A 321 1.97 -17.89 -4.35
C MET A 321 1.99 -18.16 -5.86
N THR A 322 3.13 -18.64 -6.34
CA THR A 322 3.32 -19.05 -7.73
C THR A 322 3.94 -20.43 -7.77
N LYS A 323 3.37 -21.35 -8.55
CA LYS A 323 3.99 -22.64 -8.84
C LYS A 323 4.78 -22.51 -10.14
N THR A 324 6.04 -22.87 -10.08
CA THR A 324 6.89 -23.07 -11.27
C THR A 324 6.92 -24.56 -11.63
N GLY A 325 7.66 -24.93 -12.68
CA GLY A 325 7.87 -26.36 -13.01
C GLY A 325 8.70 -27.10 -11.95
N ARG A 326 9.38 -26.40 -11.05
CA ARG A 326 10.33 -26.94 -10.08
C ARG A 326 9.98 -26.65 -8.63
N ASN A 327 9.40 -25.47 -8.34
CA ASN A 327 9.26 -24.96 -6.98
C ASN A 327 7.88 -24.34 -6.71
N ILE A 328 7.58 -24.14 -5.43
CA ILE A 328 6.48 -23.30 -4.96
C ILE A 328 7.11 -22.00 -4.44
N LEU A 329 6.76 -20.87 -5.04
CA LEU A 329 7.30 -19.55 -4.67
C LEU A 329 6.28 -18.79 -3.83
N ILE A 330 6.71 -18.27 -2.68
CA ILE A 330 6.00 -17.28 -1.88
C ILE A 330 6.66 -15.94 -2.21
N VAL A 331 6.03 -15.15 -3.10
CA VAL A 331 6.57 -13.90 -3.59
C VAL A 331 5.98 -12.73 -2.78
N ASP A 332 6.84 -12.07 -2.01
CA ASP A 332 6.53 -10.86 -1.25
C ASP A 332 7.67 -9.82 -1.45
N ALA A 333 8.00 -9.59 -2.71
CA ALA A 333 9.19 -8.84 -3.14
C ALA A 333 8.94 -7.36 -3.42
N TYR A 334 7.80 -6.80 -2.99
CA TYR A 334 7.49 -5.39 -3.23
C TYR A 334 8.25 -4.46 -2.29
N ASN A 335 8.28 -4.77 -0.98
CA ASN A 335 9.05 -4.03 0.03
C ASN A 335 9.33 -4.91 1.26
N ALA A 336 10.34 -4.52 2.05
CA ALA A 336 10.69 -5.20 3.28
C ALA A 336 11.01 -4.19 4.40
N ASN A 337 10.54 -4.52 5.59
CA ASN A 337 10.90 -3.88 6.85
C ASN A 337 10.95 -4.95 7.95
N PRO A 338 11.49 -4.67 9.16
CA PRO A 338 11.65 -5.69 10.19
C PRO A 338 10.35 -6.41 10.54
N SER A 339 9.25 -5.69 10.72
CA SER A 339 7.95 -6.28 11.05
C SER A 339 7.41 -7.19 9.94
N SER A 340 7.53 -6.79 8.67
CA SER A 340 7.06 -7.61 7.55
C SER A 340 7.99 -8.79 7.27
N MET A 341 9.28 -8.68 7.58
CA MET A 341 10.24 -9.77 7.46
C MET A 341 9.95 -10.86 8.50
N GLU A 342 9.76 -10.47 9.75
CA GLU A 342 9.38 -11.38 10.84
C GLU A 342 8.11 -12.18 10.49
N VAL A 343 7.08 -11.48 10.04
CA VAL A 343 5.80 -12.10 9.65
C VAL A 343 5.97 -13.07 8.49
N ALA A 344 6.79 -12.75 7.47
CA ALA A 344 7.05 -13.64 6.34
C ALA A 344 7.84 -14.88 6.76
N LEU A 345 8.82 -14.73 7.65
CA LEU A 345 9.59 -15.85 8.19
C LEU A 345 8.73 -16.77 9.07
N ASN A 346 7.85 -16.21 9.90
CA ASN A 346 6.89 -17.00 10.69
C ASN A 346 5.96 -17.79 9.77
N ASN A 347 5.50 -17.19 8.68
CA ASN A 347 4.70 -17.89 7.68
C ASN A 347 5.49 -19.02 7.02
N LEU A 348 6.74 -18.78 6.54
CA LEU A 348 7.58 -19.83 5.97
C LEU A 348 7.84 -20.97 6.97
N SER A 349 8.01 -20.63 8.25
CA SER A 349 8.19 -21.62 9.31
C SER A 349 6.98 -22.55 9.45
N SER A 350 5.76 -22.00 9.34
CA SER A 350 4.50 -22.75 9.49
C SER A 350 4.10 -23.57 8.26
N VAL A 351 4.65 -23.26 7.08
CA VAL A 351 4.36 -24.04 5.86
C VAL A 351 4.88 -25.47 6.01
N VAL A 352 4.07 -26.44 5.62
CA VAL A 352 4.49 -27.84 5.52
C VAL A 352 5.12 -28.06 4.15
N ALA A 353 6.43 -28.35 4.09
CA ALA A 353 7.18 -28.60 2.86
C ALA A 353 8.43 -29.43 3.16
N ASP A 354 8.82 -30.30 2.21
CA ASP A 354 10.01 -31.16 2.33
C ASP A 354 11.31 -30.35 2.38
N ALA A 355 11.37 -29.26 1.62
CA ALA A 355 12.48 -28.32 1.62
C ALA A 355 11.97 -26.88 1.65
N LYS A 356 12.60 -26.06 2.50
CA LYS A 356 12.30 -24.63 2.64
C LYS A 356 13.53 -23.81 2.33
N VAL A 357 13.35 -22.77 1.51
CA VAL A 357 14.42 -21.85 1.10
C VAL A 357 14.00 -20.41 1.37
N ALA A 358 14.91 -19.60 1.88
CA ALA A 358 14.70 -18.17 2.04
C ALA A 358 15.65 -17.37 1.15
N MET A 359 15.12 -16.49 0.30
CA MET A 359 15.87 -15.56 -0.54
C MET A 359 15.48 -14.14 -0.16
N LEU A 360 16.33 -13.49 0.63
CA LEU A 360 16.01 -12.21 1.27
C LEU A 360 16.93 -11.10 0.80
N GLY A 361 16.36 -9.98 0.40
CA GLY A 361 17.08 -8.74 0.09
C GLY A 361 17.07 -7.76 1.25
N ASP A 362 18.04 -6.86 1.28
CA ASP A 362 18.19 -5.83 2.31
C ASP A 362 16.88 -5.12 2.64
N MET A 363 16.73 -4.76 3.90
CA MET A 363 15.73 -3.84 4.41
C MET A 363 16.29 -2.43 4.39
N LEU A 364 15.74 -1.54 3.57
CA LEU A 364 16.20 -0.16 3.44
C LEU A 364 15.53 0.77 4.46
N GLU A 365 16.07 2.00 4.60
CA GLU A 365 15.53 3.08 5.44
C GLU A 365 15.47 2.78 6.95
N LEU A 366 16.40 1.96 7.44
CA LEU A 366 16.50 1.59 8.86
C LEU A 366 17.44 2.51 9.67
N GLY A 367 18.22 3.37 8.99
CA GLY A 367 19.15 4.28 9.66
C GLY A 367 20.26 3.53 10.43
N GLU A 368 20.58 4.03 11.61
CA GLU A 368 21.64 3.47 12.47
C GLU A 368 21.33 2.06 13.00
N ASP A 369 20.06 1.68 13.07
CA ASP A 369 19.63 0.35 13.50
C ASP A 369 19.77 -0.73 12.42
N SER A 370 20.23 -0.38 11.19
CA SER A 370 20.24 -1.29 10.04
C SER A 370 20.97 -2.60 10.34
N GLU A 371 22.23 -2.54 10.79
CA GLU A 371 23.05 -3.72 11.07
C GLU A 371 22.41 -4.62 12.13
N LYS A 372 21.95 -4.03 13.23
CA LYS A 372 21.26 -4.75 14.32
C LYS A 372 20.03 -5.49 13.83
N LEU A 373 19.16 -4.81 13.07
CA LEU A 373 17.91 -5.39 12.59
C LEU A 373 18.13 -6.47 11.53
N HIS A 374 19.15 -6.34 10.67
CA HIS A 374 19.54 -7.40 9.75
C HIS A 374 20.12 -8.60 10.51
N LYS A 375 20.89 -8.35 11.58
CA LYS A 375 21.42 -9.42 12.44
C LYS A 375 20.30 -10.19 13.14
N GLU A 376 19.26 -9.52 13.64
CA GLU A 376 18.08 -10.17 14.24
C GLU A 376 17.39 -11.11 13.22
N VAL A 377 17.29 -10.71 11.96
CA VAL A 377 16.74 -11.56 10.87
C VAL A 377 17.65 -12.78 10.63
N VAL A 378 18.96 -12.58 10.56
CA VAL A 378 19.92 -13.68 10.37
C VAL A 378 19.87 -14.66 11.54
N ASP A 379 19.83 -14.19 12.78
CA ASP A 379 19.71 -15.05 13.98
C ASP A 379 18.43 -15.87 13.95
N ARG A 380 17.32 -15.28 13.47
CA ARG A 380 16.08 -16.01 13.25
C ARG A 380 16.21 -17.09 12.18
N LEU A 381 16.85 -16.80 11.04
CA LEU A 381 17.09 -17.75 9.95
C LEU A 381 17.96 -18.94 10.41
N VAL A 382 18.98 -18.69 11.22
CA VAL A 382 19.83 -19.74 11.80
C VAL A 382 19.02 -20.70 12.69
N SER A 383 17.99 -20.20 13.37
CA SER A 383 17.12 -21.01 14.23
C SER A 383 16.04 -21.80 13.49
N MET A 384 15.85 -21.55 12.18
CA MET A 384 14.85 -22.21 11.35
C MET A 384 15.42 -23.41 10.63
N ASP A 385 14.59 -24.43 10.40
CA ASP A 385 14.94 -25.57 9.55
C ASP A 385 14.78 -25.18 8.06
N LEU A 386 15.88 -24.67 7.49
CA LEU A 386 15.98 -24.26 6.09
C LEU A 386 17.08 -25.06 5.40
N SER A 387 16.80 -25.45 4.15
CA SER A 387 17.78 -26.15 3.30
C SER A 387 18.80 -25.19 2.68
N LEU A 388 18.38 -23.94 2.37
CA LEU A 388 19.21 -22.90 1.80
C LEU A 388 18.70 -21.51 2.19
N VAL A 389 19.64 -20.60 2.44
CA VAL A 389 19.37 -19.17 2.65
C VAL A 389 20.27 -18.36 1.72
N CYS A 390 19.67 -17.50 0.90
CA CYS A 390 20.35 -16.54 0.04
C CYS A 390 20.02 -15.13 0.49
N LEU A 391 21.05 -14.38 0.88
CA LEU A 391 20.95 -13.01 1.36
C LEU A 391 21.50 -12.06 0.29
N VAL A 392 20.76 -11.00 -0.04
CA VAL A 392 21.13 -10.08 -1.12
C VAL A 392 21.26 -8.67 -0.60
N GLY A 393 22.42 -8.06 -0.84
CA GLY A 393 22.69 -6.67 -0.52
C GLY A 393 23.81 -6.47 0.49
N LYS A 394 24.19 -5.22 0.68
CA LYS A 394 25.35 -4.82 1.47
C LYS A 394 25.11 -4.97 2.97
N GLU A 395 23.89 -4.73 3.42
CA GLU A 395 23.56 -4.79 4.85
C GLU A 395 23.53 -6.23 5.35
N PHE A 396 22.89 -7.13 4.61
CA PHE A 396 22.95 -8.56 4.92
C PHE A 396 24.38 -9.13 4.80
N ALA A 397 25.19 -8.66 3.85
CA ALA A 397 26.57 -9.12 3.70
C ALA A 397 27.44 -8.87 4.95
N LYS A 398 27.18 -7.77 5.70
CA LYS A 398 27.90 -7.44 6.94
C LYS A 398 27.64 -8.46 8.06
N VAL A 399 26.46 -9.07 8.07
CA VAL A 399 25.97 -9.92 9.17
C VAL A 399 25.81 -11.40 8.79
N CYS A 400 26.05 -11.74 7.52
CA CYS A 400 25.95 -13.11 7.01
C CYS A 400 27.05 -14.00 7.64
N PRO A 401 26.69 -15.07 8.37
CA PRO A 401 27.68 -15.97 8.93
C PRO A 401 28.32 -16.87 7.83
N GLN A 402 29.52 -17.36 8.07
CA GLN A 402 30.10 -18.42 7.25
C GLN A 402 29.32 -19.73 7.51
N SER A 403 28.61 -20.22 6.51
CA SER A 403 27.80 -21.43 6.61
C SER A 403 27.65 -22.10 5.25
N GLU A 404 27.55 -23.42 5.22
CA GLU A 404 27.25 -24.15 3.97
C GLU A 404 25.82 -23.87 3.44
N LYS A 405 24.88 -23.60 4.35
CA LYS A 405 23.47 -23.35 4.02
C LYS A 405 23.16 -21.86 3.79
N MET A 406 24.06 -20.93 4.12
CA MET A 406 23.79 -19.50 4.03
C MET A 406 24.83 -18.81 3.14
N ARG A 407 24.37 -18.05 2.16
CA ARG A 407 25.22 -17.35 1.18
C ARG A 407 24.76 -15.91 1.03
N SER A 408 25.73 -15.01 0.86
CA SER A 408 25.44 -13.61 0.53
C SER A 408 25.80 -13.28 -0.92
N PHE A 409 25.02 -12.41 -1.53
CA PHE A 409 25.17 -11.93 -2.90
C PHE A 409 25.09 -10.40 -2.90
N GLU A 410 25.85 -9.75 -3.76
CA GLU A 410 25.83 -8.29 -3.85
C GLU A 410 24.51 -7.78 -4.43
N THR A 411 23.97 -8.48 -5.42
CA THR A 411 22.76 -8.10 -6.16
C THR A 411 21.83 -9.30 -6.43
N SER A 412 20.56 -9.03 -6.71
CA SER A 412 19.64 -10.07 -7.16
C SER A 412 20.02 -10.68 -8.52
N ASP A 413 20.68 -9.91 -9.38
CA ASP A 413 21.21 -10.43 -10.67
C ASP A 413 22.32 -11.46 -10.41
N ALA A 414 23.23 -11.21 -9.46
CA ALA A 414 24.27 -12.17 -9.07
C ALA A 414 23.69 -13.47 -8.47
N LEU A 415 22.63 -13.33 -7.64
CA LEU A 415 21.90 -14.49 -7.14
C LEU A 415 21.23 -15.28 -8.28
N ALA A 416 20.57 -14.60 -9.20
CA ALA A 416 19.92 -15.25 -10.33
C ALA A 416 20.92 -16.03 -11.21
N GLN A 417 22.09 -15.46 -11.46
CA GLN A 417 23.16 -16.12 -12.20
C GLN A 417 23.68 -17.37 -11.44
N TRP A 418 23.88 -17.27 -10.13
CA TRP A 418 24.31 -18.41 -9.33
C TRP A 418 23.25 -19.54 -9.32
N LEU A 419 21.95 -19.20 -9.25
CA LEU A 419 20.85 -20.17 -9.31
C LEU A 419 20.79 -20.90 -10.65
N ALA A 420 21.20 -20.30 -11.75
CA ALA A 420 21.28 -20.95 -13.06
C ALA A 420 22.30 -22.11 -13.07
N GLU A 421 23.38 -21.98 -12.28
CA GLU A 421 24.41 -23.01 -12.12
C GLU A 421 24.13 -23.96 -10.94
N ASN A 422 23.32 -23.54 -9.99
CA ASN A 422 22.99 -24.28 -8.77
C ASN A 422 21.45 -24.30 -8.59
N PRO A 423 20.74 -25.09 -9.39
CA PRO A 423 19.29 -25.10 -9.39
C PRO A 423 18.72 -25.57 -8.05
N VAL A 424 17.62 -24.94 -7.65
CA VAL A 424 16.78 -25.34 -6.50
C VAL A 424 15.56 -26.05 -7.04
N ASP A 425 15.30 -27.25 -6.56
CA ASP A 425 14.18 -28.09 -7.00
C ASP A 425 13.40 -28.65 -5.81
N GLY A 426 12.09 -28.78 -5.95
CA GLY A 426 11.21 -29.38 -4.96
C GLY A 426 11.04 -28.57 -3.67
N ALA A 427 11.37 -27.27 -3.69
CA ALA A 427 11.35 -26.44 -2.50
C ALA A 427 10.17 -25.45 -2.46
N THR A 428 9.79 -25.07 -1.23
CA THR A 428 9.01 -23.84 -1.00
C THR A 428 9.98 -22.69 -0.73
N VAL A 429 9.97 -21.70 -1.61
CA VAL A 429 10.93 -20.59 -1.64
C VAL A 429 10.24 -19.29 -1.25
N LEU A 430 10.64 -18.67 -0.15
CA LEU A 430 10.26 -17.29 0.19
C LEU A 430 11.18 -16.32 -0.53
N ILE A 431 10.60 -15.36 -1.26
CA ILE A 431 11.33 -14.28 -1.94
C ILE A 431 10.83 -12.95 -1.38
N LYS A 432 11.70 -12.23 -0.66
CA LYS A 432 11.37 -10.96 -0.02
C LYS A 432 12.55 -10.01 0.02
N GLY A 433 12.27 -8.70 -0.11
CA GLY A 433 13.30 -7.65 -0.02
C GLY A 433 12.68 -6.27 -0.25
N SER A 434 13.43 -5.23 0.09
CA SER A 434 13.05 -3.86 -0.24
C SER A 434 13.03 -3.65 -1.75
N ARG A 435 12.22 -2.70 -2.23
CA ARG A 435 12.06 -2.41 -3.67
C ARG A 435 13.38 -2.19 -4.40
N GLY A 436 14.35 -1.57 -3.74
CA GLY A 436 15.69 -1.31 -4.29
C GLY A 436 16.51 -2.57 -4.59
N THR A 437 16.26 -3.68 -3.90
CA THR A 437 16.97 -4.95 -4.10
C THR A 437 16.46 -5.75 -5.28
N ARG A 438 15.27 -5.44 -5.78
CA ARG A 438 14.64 -6.04 -6.97
C ARG A 438 14.63 -7.58 -6.93
N MET A 439 14.23 -8.15 -5.80
CA MET A 439 14.24 -9.60 -5.59
C MET A 439 13.37 -10.38 -6.60
N GLU A 440 12.42 -9.73 -7.26
CA GLU A 440 11.62 -10.33 -8.33
C GLU A 440 12.46 -10.85 -9.51
N LYS A 441 13.70 -10.39 -9.68
CA LYS A 441 14.62 -10.84 -10.73
C LYS A 441 15.10 -12.29 -10.58
N VAL A 442 15.02 -12.85 -9.37
CA VAL A 442 15.42 -14.25 -9.14
C VAL A 442 14.36 -15.25 -9.58
N ILE A 443 13.10 -14.81 -9.75
CA ILE A 443 11.95 -15.67 -10.08
C ILE A 443 12.17 -16.52 -11.35
N PRO A 444 12.68 -15.96 -12.48
CA PRO A 444 12.90 -16.75 -13.69
C PRO A 444 13.94 -17.86 -13.55
N ALA A 445 14.78 -17.83 -12.53
CA ALA A 445 15.80 -18.87 -12.28
C ALA A 445 15.30 -20.01 -11.37
N LEU A 446 14.04 -19.94 -10.87
CA LEU A 446 13.40 -20.86 -9.95
C LEU A 446 12.26 -21.64 -10.63
#